data_01d259656fb7a94455fe446cb4631447
#
_entry.id   01d259656fb7a94455fe446cb4631447
#
_cell.length_a   1.000
_cell.length_b   1.000
_cell.length_c   1.000
_cell.angle_alpha   90.00
_cell.angle_beta   90.00
_cell.angle_gamma   90.00
#
_symmetry.space_group_name_H-M   'P 1'
#
loop_
_entity.id
_entity.type
_entity.pdbx_description
1 polymer ?
#
loop_
_entity_poly.entity_id
_entity_poly.type
_entity_poly.pdbx_seq_one_letter_code
_entity_poly.pdbx_strand_id
1 'polypeptide(L)'
;LTALKYYLVGIKGPLTTPIGGGIRSLNVALRQMLDLYTCLRPVRYFKGVPSPVKHPEKVEMTIFRENCEDIYAGIEFEAGSDACKKMLGFLRENFPKDFAKIRFPETSGIGVKPVSQEGTARLVRAALEYCFTEKRKSLTIVHKGNIMKYTEGGFRKWAYEVAEKEFGSKTYTWDQWEKTKKEKGEDAANTEMKAAQTAGKLIVKDAIADIALQQVLTRPEEFDVIATLNLNGDYLSDALAAQVGGIGIAPGGNINYLTGHAIFEATHGTAPKYANLDKVNPGSVILSGEMMFRFMGWNEAADLIIKGMDGAIGSKKVTYDFARLMKQEGAANVQEIKCSEFGRNIIDHMQ
;
A
#
# COMPACT_ATOMS: atom_id res chain seq x y z
N LEU A 1 -14.77 18.89 -1.53
CA LEU A 1 -14.77 18.34 -0.18
C LEU A 1 -16.20 18.13 0.36
N THR A 2 -17.09 19.15 0.21
CA THR A 2 -18.49 19.07 0.68
C THR A 2 -19.23 17.86 0.12
N ALA A 3 -19.13 17.59 -1.17
CA ALA A 3 -19.74 16.41 -1.79
C ALA A 3 -19.19 15.10 -1.22
N LEU A 4 -17.88 14.99 -1.04
CA LEU A 4 -17.26 13.79 -0.44
C LEU A 4 -17.70 13.57 1.00
N LYS A 5 -17.86 14.65 1.80
CA LYS A 5 -18.39 14.55 3.16
C LYS A 5 -19.86 14.10 3.20
N TYR A 6 -20.63 14.46 2.19
CA TYR A 6 -22.06 14.13 2.13
C TYR A 6 -22.29 12.70 1.55
N TYR A 7 -21.63 12.38 0.43
CA TYR A 7 -21.83 11.10 -0.26
C TYR A 7 -20.93 9.96 0.25
N LEU A 8 -19.98 10.25 1.13
CA LEU A 8 -19.02 9.35 1.78
C LEU A 8 -18.03 8.70 0.81
N VAL A 9 -18.49 8.18 -0.32
CA VAL A 9 -17.68 7.40 -1.27
C VAL A 9 -17.52 8.17 -2.57
N GLY A 10 -16.30 8.19 -3.10
CA GLY A 10 -15.99 8.82 -4.37
C GLY A 10 -14.83 8.18 -5.11
N ILE A 11 -14.77 8.43 -6.42
CA ILE A 11 -13.64 8.06 -7.27
C ILE A 11 -13.08 9.33 -7.91
N LYS A 12 -11.77 9.40 -8.09
CA LYS A 12 -11.10 10.51 -8.75
C LYS A 12 -9.93 10.04 -9.62
N GLY A 13 -9.56 10.85 -10.58
CA GLY A 13 -8.31 10.72 -11.31
C GLY A 13 -7.10 11.17 -10.47
N PRO A 14 -5.86 10.99 -10.98
CA PRO A 14 -4.65 11.46 -10.34
C PRO A 14 -4.62 12.99 -10.25
N LEU A 15 -3.95 13.51 -9.22
CA LEU A 15 -3.72 14.95 -9.02
C LEU A 15 -2.23 15.24 -9.00
N THR A 16 -1.82 16.31 -9.67
CA THR A 16 -0.41 16.74 -9.68
C THR A 16 -0.01 17.37 -8.34
N THR A 17 1.15 16.94 -7.82
CA THR A 17 1.84 17.64 -6.75
C THR A 17 3.09 18.29 -7.33
N PRO A 18 3.20 19.63 -7.36
CA PRO A 18 4.39 20.31 -7.87
C PRO A 18 5.65 19.94 -7.05
N ILE A 19 6.78 19.78 -7.73
CA ILE A 19 8.09 19.61 -7.10
C ILE A 19 8.59 20.99 -6.68
N GLY A 20 8.78 21.21 -5.40
CA GLY A 20 9.32 22.45 -4.84
C GLY A 20 8.29 23.58 -4.69
N GLY A 21 8.33 24.28 -3.56
CA GLY A 21 7.64 25.56 -3.34
C GLY A 21 6.14 25.49 -2.99
N GLY A 22 5.84 25.47 -1.70
CA GLY A 22 4.67 26.12 -1.10
C GLY A 22 3.31 25.43 -1.17
N ILE A 23 3.00 24.59 -2.14
CA ILE A 23 1.67 23.95 -2.27
C ILE A 23 1.77 22.49 -1.80
N ARG A 24 1.08 22.17 -0.69
CA ARG A 24 0.92 20.78 -0.23
C ARG A 24 0.11 19.98 -1.25
N SER A 25 0.43 18.71 -1.38
CA SER A 25 -0.32 17.77 -2.21
C SER A 25 -1.82 17.80 -1.87
N LEU A 26 -2.66 18.04 -2.89
CA LEU A 26 -4.11 17.96 -2.73
C LEU A 26 -4.56 16.56 -2.30
N ASN A 27 -3.84 15.51 -2.72
CA ASN A 27 -4.09 14.14 -2.26
C ASN A 27 -3.88 14.02 -0.75
N VAL A 28 -2.76 14.54 -0.23
CA VAL A 28 -2.47 14.54 1.21
C VAL A 28 -3.52 15.36 1.97
N ALA A 29 -3.92 16.52 1.44
CA ALA A 29 -4.95 17.34 2.05
C ALA A 29 -6.30 16.59 2.17
N LEU A 30 -6.75 15.90 1.13
CA LEU A 30 -7.98 15.10 1.16
C LEU A 30 -7.90 13.97 2.19
N ARG A 31 -6.78 13.26 2.24
CA ARG A 31 -6.52 12.18 3.20
C ARG A 31 -6.60 12.68 4.65
N GLN A 32 -5.98 13.83 4.93
CA GLN A 32 -5.99 14.44 6.26
C GLN A 32 -7.36 15.01 6.64
N MET A 33 -8.03 15.75 5.72
CA MET A 33 -9.31 16.42 6.01
C MET A 33 -10.49 15.45 6.21
N LEU A 34 -10.43 14.25 5.63
CA LEU A 34 -11.42 13.19 5.80
C LEU A 34 -10.92 12.06 6.71
N ASP A 35 -9.71 12.22 7.26
CA ASP A 35 -9.02 11.22 8.09
C ASP A 35 -9.02 9.83 7.45
N LEU A 36 -8.67 9.76 6.17
CA LEU A 36 -8.59 8.51 5.39
C LEU A 36 -7.33 7.73 5.79
N TYR A 37 -7.35 7.14 6.96
CA TYR A 37 -6.16 6.59 7.62
C TYR A 37 -5.59 5.31 6.99
N THR A 38 -6.34 4.66 6.11
CA THR A 38 -5.89 3.46 5.39
C THR A 38 -5.76 3.75 3.90
N CYS A 39 -4.59 3.57 3.33
CA CYS A 39 -4.41 3.47 1.89
C CYS A 39 -4.33 1.97 1.53
N LEU A 40 -5.40 1.48 0.90
CA LEU A 40 -5.55 0.09 0.47
C LEU A 40 -5.03 -0.06 -0.95
N ARG A 41 -4.06 -0.93 -1.17
CA ARG A 41 -3.43 -1.18 -2.48
C ARG A 41 -3.32 -2.68 -2.75
N PRO A 42 -4.33 -3.31 -3.39
CA PRO A 42 -4.22 -4.69 -3.84
C PRO A 42 -3.29 -4.77 -5.04
N VAL A 43 -2.48 -5.83 -5.07
CA VAL A 43 -1.58 -6.15 -6.17
C VAL A 43 -1.98 -7.52 -6.70
N ARG A 44 -2.36 -7.58 -7.98
CA ARG A 44 -2.80 -8.79 -8.66
C ARG A 44 -2.19 -8.86 -10.05
N TYR A 45 -1.77 -10.05 -10.45
CA TYR A 45 -1.35 -10.31 -11.82
C TYR A 45 -2.55 -10.66 -12.72
N PHE A 46 -2.63 -10.06 -13.89
CA PHE A 46 -3.56 -10.42 -14.95
C PHE A 46 -2.82 -11.25 -16.00
N LYS A 47 -3.38 -12.43 -16.32
CA LYS A 47 -2.71 -13.36 -17.25
C LYS A 47 -2.47 -12.73 -18.62
N GLY A 48 -1.21 -12.78 -19.06
CA GLY A 48 -0.78 -12.21 -20.35
C GLY A 48 -0.21 -10.80 -20.26
N VAL A 49 -0.23 -10.16 -19.09
CA VAL A 49 0.49 -8.91 -18.87
C VAL A 49 1.99 -9.21 -18.80
N PRO A 50 2.84 -8.48 -19.56
CA PRO A 50 4.28 -8.61 -19.46
C PRO A 50 4.80 -8.25 -18.07
N SER A 51 5.74 -9.03 -17.56
CA SER A 51 6.28 -8.86 -16.22
C SER A 51 7.79 -9.04 -16.18
N PRO A 52 8.52 -8.25 -15.37
CA PRO A 52 9.96 -8.41 -15.18
C PRO A 52 10.33 -9.63 -14.33
N VAL A 53 9.36 -10.28 -13.65
CA VAL A 53 9.60 -11.46 -12.82
C VAL A 53 9.19 -12.74 -13.53
N LYS A 54 9.82 -13.87 -13.13
CA LYS A 54 9.58 -15.17 -13.80
C LYS A 54 8.20 -15.76 -13.54
N HIS A 55 7.64 -15.50 -12.35
CA HIS A 55 6.39 -16.08 -11.86
C HIS A 55 5.47 -15.00 -11.29
N PRO A 56 4.98 -14.05 -12.12
CA PRO A 56 4.12 -12.97 -11.65
C PRO A 56 2.76 -13.48 -11.11
N GLU A 57 2.32 -14.66 -11.53
CA GLU A 57 1.12 -15.33 -11.04
C GLU A 57 1.16 -15.66 -9.54
N LYS A 58 2.34 -15.64 -8.93
CA LYS A 58 2.52 -15.82 -7.48
C LYS A 58 2.40 -14.51 -6.69
N VAL A 59 2.37 -13.39 -7.37
CA VAL A 59 2.26 -12.06 -6.74
C VAL A 59 0.79 -11.71 -6.60
N GLU A 60 0.25 -12.02 -5.44
CA GLU A 60 -1.11 -11.63 -5.04
C GLU A 60 -1.08 -11.17 -3.59
N MET A 61 -1.02 -9.85 -3.38
CA MET A 61 -0.88 -9.24 -2.06
C MET A 61 -1.78 -8.03 -1.92
N THR A 62 -2.19 -7.73 -0.69
CA THR A 62 -2.92 -6.50 -0.37
C THR A 62 -2.15 -5.70 0.66
N ILE A 63 -1.83 -4.45 0.34
CA ILE A 63 -1.10 -3.56 1.23
C ILE A 63 -2.07 -2.63 1.94
N PHE A 64 -2.02 -2.62 3.27
CA PHE A 64 -2.60 -1.63 4.17
C PHE A 64 -1.49 -0.65 4.56
N ARG A 65 -1.42 0.45 3.85
CA ARG A 65 -0.48 1.54 4.08
C ARG A 65 -1.11 2.55 5.03
N GLU A 66 -0.43 2.90 6.11
CA GLU A 66 -0.80 4.05 6.94
C GLU A 66 -0.81 5.31 6.08
N ASN A 67 -1.72 6.25 6.32
CA ASN A 67 -2.01 7.29 5.35
C ASN A 67 -2.13 8.71 5.93
N CYS A 68 -1.96 8.90 7.24
CA CYS A 68 -2.13 10.18 7.93
C CYS A 68 -0.90 10.66 8.68
N GLU A 69 -0.02 9.77 9.07
CA GLU A 69 1.17 10.02 9.88
C GLU A 69 2.47 9.82 9.07
N ASP A 70 3.55 9.49 9.77
CA ASP A 70 4.88 9.30 9.21
C ASP A 70 5.45 10.63 8.69
N ILE A 71 6.47 10.58 7.86
CA ILE A 71 7.03 11.78 7.21
C ILE A 71 6.02 12.52 6.34
N TYR A 72 4.95 11.85 5.91
CA TYR A 72 3.83 12.45 5.16
C TYR A 72 2.99 13.43 5.98
N ALA A 73 3.18 13.51 7.29
CA ALA A 73 2.63 14.59 8.11
C ALA A 73 3.13 15.97 7.66
N GLY A 74 4.27 16.02 6.95
CA GLY A 74 4.82 17.23 6.36
C GLY A 74 5.36 18.23 7.38
N ILE A 75 5.87 17.72 8.50
CA ILE A 75 6.51 18.55 9.53
C ILE A 75 7.98 18.66 9.18
N GLU A 76 8.31 19.67 8.38
CA GLU A 76 9.65 19.88 7.85
C GLU A 76 10.11 21.34 8.02
N PHE A 77 11.41 21.51 8.20
CA PHE A 77 12.07 22.79 8.37
C PHE A 77 13.22 22.90 7.37
N GLU A 78 13.12 23.88 6.48
CA GLU A 78 14.13 24.12 5.44
C GLU A 78 15.46 24.55 6.04
N ALA A 79 16.54 23.99 5.52
CA ALA A 79 17.90 24.31 5.94
C ALA A 79 18.16 25.83 5.89
N GLY A 80 18.75 26.39 6.96
CA GLY A 80 19.06 27.80 7.07
C GLY A 80 17.87 28.72 7.37
N SER A 81 16.64 28.24 7.33
CA SER A 81 15.45 29.03 7.71
C SER A 81 15.43 29.36 9.22
N ASP A 82 14.73 30.42 9.60
CA ASP A 82 14.59 30.78 11.01
C ASP A 82 13.82 29.70 11.81
N ALA A 83 12.89 29.03 11.20
CA ALA A 83 12.17 27.90 11.81
C ALA A 83 13.14 26.73 12.08
N CYS A 84 13.99 26.38 11.13
CA CYS A 84 15.01 25.34 11.31
C CYS A 84 16.03 25.71 12.40
N LYS A 85 16.49 26.95 12.40
CA LYS A 85 17.40 27.45 13.46
C LYS A 85 16.77 27.36 14.86
N LYS A 86 15.49 27.69 15.00
CA LYS A 86 14.75 27.54 16.27
C LYS A 86 14.65 26.07 16.69
N MET A 87 14.31 25.15 15.75
CA MET A 87 14.26 23.73 16.05
C MET A 87 15.61 23.17 16.46
N LEU A 88 16.68 23.51 15.75
CA LEU A 88 18.04 23.11 16.07
C LEU A 88 18.51 23.71 17.42
N GLY A 89 18.15 24.97 17.72
CA GLY A 89 18.39 25.59 19.01
C GLY A 89 17.73 24.84 20.16
N PHE A 90 16.44 24.51 20.00
CA PHE A 90 15.69 23.70 20.98
C PHE A 90 16.35 22.34 21.24
N LEU A 91 16.78 21.63 20.16
CA LEU A 91 17.49 20.35 20.29
C LEU A 91 18.84 20.51 20.98
N ARG A 92 19.59 21.57 20.66
CA ARG A 92 20.89 21.87 21.29
C ARG A 92 20.76 22.10 22.80
N GLU A 93 19.76 22.86 23.20
CA GLU A 93 19.55 23.23 24.61
C GLU A 93 18.96 22.06 25.43
N ASN A 94 17.99 21.35 24.89
CA ASN A 94 17.22 20.35 25.66
C ASN A 94 17.71 18.91 25.43
N PHE A 95 18.32 18.60 24.28
CA PHE A 95 18.76 17.27 23.88
C PHE A 95 20.18 17.29 23.30
N PRO A 96 21.21 17.78 24.04
CA PRO A 96 22.54 18.01 23.50
C PRO A 96 23.23 16.74 22.96
N LYS A 97 22.94 15.56 23.56
CA LYS A 97 23.45 14.26 23.06
C LYS A 97 22.88 13.88 21.71
N ASP A 98 21.61 14.21 21.45
CA ASP A 98 20.95 13.91 20.18
C ASP A 98 21.31 14.97 19.14
N PHE A 99 21.38 16.23 19.52
CA PHE A 99 21.89 17.31 18.66
C PHE A 99 23.29 17.02 18.12
N ALA A 100 24.20 16.49 18.94
CA ALA A 100 25.55 16.13 18.54
C ALA A 100 25.63 15.08 17.43
N LYS A 101 24.54 14.36 17.17
CA LYS A 101 24.44 13.41 16.05
C LYS A 101 24.19 14.10 14.70
N ILE A 102 23.75 15.37 14.72
CA ILE A 102 23.56 16.16 13.50
C ILE A 102 24.93 16.66 13.05
N ARG A 103 25.43 16.06 11.98
CA ARG A 103 26.82 16.28 11.53
C ARG A 103 27.06 17.69 11.01
N PHE A 104 26.09 18.26 10.32
CA PHE A 104 26.20 19.57 9.67
C PHE A 104 24.96 20.43 9.98
N PRO A 105 24.77 20.89 11.23
CA PRO A 105 23.56 21.56 11.66
C PRO A 105 23.20 22.81 10.86
N GLU A 106 24.21 23.60 10.43
CA GLU A 106 23.97 24.87 9.71
C GLU A 106 23.36 24.66 8.30
N THR A 107 23.57 23.48 7.71
CA THR A 107 23.12 23.16 6.34
C THR A 107 22.14 21.99 6.28
N SER A 108 21.69 21.50 7.44
CA SER A 108 20.72 20.42 7.53
C SER A 108 19.28 20.95 7.54
N GLY A 109 18.43 20.39 6.70
CA GLY A 109 16.97 20.42 6.91
C GLY A 109 16.57 19.41 7.97
N ILE A 110 15.48 19.68 8.69
CA ILE A 110 14.97 18.79 9.76
C ILE A 110 13.53 18.37 9.44
N GLY A 111 13.28 17.08 9.48
CA GLY A 111 11.93 16.50 9.39
C GLY A 111 11.54 15.73 10.65
N VAL A 112 10.25 15.74 10.98
CA VAL A 112 9.69 15.01 12.13
C VAL A 112 8.83 13.87 11.63
N LYS A 113 9.05 12.67 12.17
CA LYS A 113 8.32 11.44 11.85
C LYS A 113 7.42 11.06 13.02
N PRO A 114 6.16 11.53 13.07
CA PRO A 114 5.21 11.08 14.09
C PRO A 114 4.68 9.70 13.74
N VAL A 115 4.59 8.81 14.72
CA VAL A 115 3.91 7.51 14.64
C VAL A 115 3.21 7.29 15.98
N SER A 116 1.90 7.10 15.96
CA SER A 116 1.09 6.95 17.16
C SER A 116 0.61 5.52 17.38
N GLN A 117 0.25 5.22 18.63
CA GLN A 117 -0.39 3.96 18.99
C GLN A 117 -1.79 3.87 18.38
N GLU A 118 -2.53 4.96 18.42
CA GLU A 118 -3.89 5.04 17.88
C GLU A 118 -3.92 4.86 16.35
N GLY A 119 -3.03 5.57 15.63
CA GLY A 119 -2.88 5.44 14.19
C GLY A 119 -2.51 4.02 13.78
N THR A 120 -1.57 3.41 14.52
CA THR A 120 -1.18 2.01 14.31
C THR A 120 -2.35 1.06 14.57
N ALA A 121 -3.03 1.22 15.72
CA ALA A 121 -4.10 0.30 16.12
C ALA A 121 -5.26 0.30 15.12
N ARG A 122 -5.71 1.46 14.64
CA ARG A 122 -6.80 1.55 13.67
C ARG A 122 -6.44 0.93 12.31
N LEU A 123 -5.19 1.13 11.84
CA LEU A 123 -4.72 0.51 10.60
C LEU A 123 -4.66 -1.01 10.71
N VAL A 124 -4.02 -1.51 11.78
CA VAL A 124 -3.83 -2.96 11.98
C VAL A 124 -5.16 -3.67 12.21
N ARG A 125 -6.09 -3.03 12.93
CA ARG A 125 -7.46 -3.55 13.10
C ARG A 125 -8.17 -3.70 11.75
N ALA A 126 -8.11 -2.67 10.90
CA ALA A 126 -8.67 -2.73 9.55
C ALA A 126 -8.03 -3.85 8.70
N ALA A 127 -6.71 -4.02 8.79
CA ALA A 127 -6.01 -5.10 8.08
C ALA A 127 -6.40 -6.50 8.59
N LEU A 128 -6.55 -6.68 9.90
CA LEU A 128 -6.99 -7.95 10.49
C LEU A 128 -8.44 -8.28 10.11
N GLU A 129 -9.36 -7.31 10.18
CA GLU A 129 -10.75 -7.49 9.77
C GLU A 129 -10.85 -7.87 8.28
N TYR A 130 -10.06 -7.20 7.44
CA TYR A 130 -9.94 -7.58 6.02
C TYR A 130 -9.44 -9.02 5.85
N CYS A 131 -8.40 -9.43 6.60
CA CYS A 131 -7.90 -10.79 6.53
C CYS A 131 -8.98 -11.82 6.86
N PHE A 132 -9.84 -11.57 7.83
CA PHE A 132 -10.92 -12.49 8.19
C PHE A 132 -12.04 -12.50 7.16
N THR A 133 -12.43 -11.32 6.65
CA THR A 133 -13.50 -11.21 5.65
C THR A 133 -13.08 -11.87 4.33
N GLU A 134 -11.86 -11.61 3.88
CA GLU A 134 -11.32 -12.14 2.63
C GLU A 134 -10.63 -13.51 2.78
N LYS A 135 -10.74 -14.12 3.96
CA LYS A 135 -10.16 -15.45 4.27
C LYS A 135 -8.67 -15.55 3.95
N ARG A 136 -7.93 -14.48 4.24
CA ARG A 136 -6.48 -14.41 4.04
C ARG A 136 -5.75 -15.25 5.10
N LYS A 137 -4.54 -15.73 4.78
CA LYS A 137 -3.79 -16.69 5.62
C LYS A 137 -2.79 -16.02 6.55
N SER A 138 -2.29 -14.84 6.18
CA SER A 138 -1.28 -14.14 6.95
C SER A 138 -1.40 -12.63 6.88
N LEU A 139 -0.99 -11.96 7.97
CA LEU A 139 -0.71 -10.53 8.02
C LEU A 139 0.77 -10.33 8.35
N THR A 140 1.49 -9.63 7.49
CA THR A 140 2.89 -9.26 7.71
C THR A 140 3.02 -7.80 8.08
N ILE A 141 3.57 -7.50 9.25
CA ILE A 141 3.87 -6.14 9.71
C ILE A 141 5.25 -5.76 9.18
N VAL A 142 5.32 -4.81 8.23
CA VAL A 142 6.59 -4.37 7.64
C VAL A 142 7.05 -3.08 8.30
N HIS A 143 8.29 -3.07 8.81
CA HIS A 143 8.84 -1.97 9.60
C HIS A 143 10.37 -1.89 9.53
N LYS A 144 10.96 -0.77 9.97
CA LYS A 144 12.41 -0.58 10.17
C LYS A 144 12.75 -0.35 11.66
N GLY A 145 12.10 -1.09 12.56
CA GLY A 145 12.18 -0.93 14.01
C GLY A 145 13.53 -1.25 14.63
N ASN A 146 14.41 -1.96 13.92
CA ASN A 146 15.80 -2.18 14.36
C ASN A 146 16.63 -0.88 14.35
N ILE A 147 16.26 0.11 13.55
CA ILE A 147 16.89 1.44 13.44
C ILE A 147 16.04 2.50 14.16
N MET A 148 14.77 2.64 13.79
CA MET A 148 13.83 3.62 14.34
C MET A 148 13.00 2.99 15.46
N LYS A 149 13.61 2.82 16.63
CA LYS A 149 13.08 1.99 17.73
C LYS A 149 11.75 2.47 18.32
N TYR A 150 11.51 3.77 18.33
CA TYR A 150 10.34 4.37 18.98
C TYR A 150 9.20 4.73 18.01
N THR A 151 9.48 4.81 16.73
CA THR A 151 8.48 5.03 15.68
C THR A 151 8.15 3.71 14.98
N GLU A 152 9.02 3.21 14.12
CA GLU A 152 8.83 1.93 13.42
C GLU A 152 8.77 0.72 14.38
N GLY A 153 9.61 0.71 15.42
CA GLY A 153 9.56 -0.32 16.47
C GLY A 153 8.33 -0.20 17.35
N GLY A 154 7.84 1.03 17.60
CA GLY A 154 6.55 1.29 18.21
C GLY A 154 5.41 0.71 17.40
N PHE A 155 5.39 0.99 16.08
CA PHE A 155 4.42 0.42 15.14
C PHE A 155 4.36 -1.12 15.22
N ARG A 156 5.51 -1.80 15.15
CA ARG A 156 5.57 -3.26 15.32
C ARG A 156 4.95 -3.71 16.64
N LYS A 157 5.38 -3.11 17.75
CA LYS A 157 4.89 -3.45 19.09
C LYS A 157 3.37 -3.30 19.21
N TRP A 158 2.84 -2.16 18.82
CA TRP A 158 1.40 -1.88 18.91
C TRP A 158 0.58 -2.74 17.96
N ALA A 159 1.13 -3.11 16.80
CA ALA A 159 0.50 -4.06 15.88
C ALA A 159 0.29 -5.43 16.52
N TYR A 160 1.32 -5.97 17.18
CA TYR A 160 1.20 -7.24 17.93
C TYR A 160 0.25 -7.12 19.11
N GLU A 161 0.27 -5.99 19.83
CA GLU A 161 -0.68 -5.75 20.93
C GLU A 161 -2.14 -5.80 20.46
N VAL A 162 -2.46 -5.21 19.32
CA VAL A 162 -3.80 -5.30 18.72
C VAL A 162 -4.15 -6.75 18.36
N ALA A 163 -3.25 -7.44 17.65
CA ALA A 163 -3.47 -8.82 17.23
C ALA A 163 -3.73 -9.75 18.42
N GLU A 164 -2.99 -9.60 19.52
CA GLU A 164 -3.10 -10.47 20.68
C GLU A 164 -4.26 -10.09 21.61
N LYS A 165 -4.44 -8.79 21.90
CA LYS A 165 -5.46 -8.35 22.86
C LYS A 165 -6.87 -8.35 22.28
N GLU A 166 -7.03 -7.94 21.02
CA GLU A 166 -8.35 -7.79 20.39
C GLU A 166 -8.75 -9.04 19.56
N PHE A 167 -7.78 -9.73 18.98
CA PHE A 167 -8.02 -10.86 18.06
C PHE A 167 -7.33 -12.18 18.46
N GLY A 168 -6.83 -12.32 19.67
CA GLY A 168 -6.03 -13.46 20.12
C GLY A 168 -6.71 -14.83 19.98
N SER A 169 -8.05 -14.89 19.99
CA SER A 169 -8.79 -16.11 19.69
C SER A 169 -8.67 -16.55 18.22
N LYS A 170 -8.45 -15.61 17.30
CA LYS A 170 -8.41 -15.80 15.83
C LYS A 170 -7.02 -15.68 15.23
N THR A 171 -6.01 -15.27 16.01
CA THR A 171 -4.65 -15.03 15.52
C THR A 171 -3.65 -15.90 16.25
N TYR A 172 -2.49 -16.12 15.62
CA TYR A 172 -1.27 -16.62 16.20
C TYR A 172 -0.13 -15.72 15.76
N THR A 173 0.63 -15.17 16.71
CA THR A 173 1.65 -14.15 16.45
C THR A 173 3.06 -14.73 16.45
N TRP A 174 3.96 -14.07 15.71
CA TRP A 174 5.37 -14.43 15.74
C TRP A 174 6.00 -14.23 17.11
N ASP A 175 5.52 -13.27 17.92
CA ASP A 175 5.97 -13.08 19.30
C ASP A 175 5.61 -14.29 20.19
N GLN A 176 4.46 -14.94 19.96
CA GLN A 176 4.10 -16.20 20.62
C GLN A 176 5.04 -17.33 20.19
N TRP A 177 5.36 -17.42 18.89
CA TRP A 177 6.32 -18.40 18.37
C TRP A 177 7.71 -18.21 18.98
N GLU A 178 8.24 -17.00 19.02
CA GLU A 178 9.53 -16.67 19.64
C GLU A 178 9.56 -17.01 21.14
N LYS A 179 8.47 -16.75 21.85
CA LYS A 179 8.33 -17.12 23.26
C LYS A 179 8.42 -18.63 23.45
N THR A 180 7.63 -19.40 22.69
CA THR A 180 7.64 -20.86 22.77
C THR A 180 9.00 -21.42 22.36
N LYS A 181 9.64 -20.87 21.33
CA LYS A 181 11.00 -21.24 20.92
C LYS A 181 12.02 -21.04 22.05
N LYS A 182 11.96 -19.91 22.75
CA LYS A 182 12.85 -19.61 23.87
C LYS A 182 12.65 -20.55 25.07
N GLU A 183 11.39 -20.92 25.35
CA GLU A 183 11.03 -21.74 26.53
C GLU A 183 11.16 -23.23 26.26
N LYS A 184 10.83 -23.72 25.06
CA LYS A 184 10.66 -25.15 24.74
C LYS A 184 11.40 -25.62 23.49
N GLY A 185 12.11 -24.74 22.81
CA GLY A 185 12.84 -25.03 21.58
C GLY A 185 12.04 -24.81 20.28
N GLU A 186 12.75 -24.84 19.17
CA GLU A 186 12.20 -24.50 17.85
C GLU A 186 11.16 -25.49 17.34
N ASP A 187 11.37 -26.80 17.57
CA ASP A 187 10.42 -27.84 17.17
C ASP A 187 9.07 -27.70 17.85
N ALA A 188 9.07 -27.33 19.14
CA ALA A 188 7.84 -27.07 19.89
C ALA A 188 7.10 -25.83 19.34
N ALA A 189 7.83 -24.75 19.02
CA ALA A 189 7.27 -23.53 18.43
C ALA A 189 6.66 -23.79 17.04
N ASN A 190 7.36 -24.56 16.20
CA ASN A 190 6.87 -24.95 14.87
C ASN A 190 5.61 -25.83 14.96
N THR A 191 5.57 -26.75 15.92
CA THR A 191 4.40 -27.61 16.18
C THR A 191 3.20 -26.77 16.61
N GLU A 192 3.40 -25.82 17.53
CA GLU A 192 2.37 -24.90 18.01
C GLU A 192 1.83 -24.01 16.87
N MET A 193 2.71 -23.43 16.06
CA MET A 193 2.31 -22.63 14.90
C MET A 193 1.50 -23.45 13.89
N LYS A 194 1.94 -24.68 13.60
CA LYS A 194 1.22 -25.58 12.69
C LYS A 194 -0.17 -25.96 13.24
N ALA A 195 -0.27 -26.19 14.54
CA ALA A 195 -1.56 -26.45 15.21
C ALA A 195 -2.49 -25.22 15.11
N ALA A 196 -1.96 -24.00 15.30
CA ALA A 196 -2.71 -22.76 15.13
C ALA A 196 -3.23 -22.59 13.70
N GLN A 197 -2.37 -22.86 12.69
CA GLN A 197 -2.77 -22.84 11.27
C GLN A 197 -3.87 -23.88 10.98
N THR A 198 -3.73 -25.09 11.50
CA THR A 198 -4.74 -26.15 11.33
C THR A 198 -6.07 -25.78 11.98
N ALA A 199 -6.04 -25.06 13.10
CA ALA A 199 -7.22 -24.50 13.76
C ALA A 199 -7.82 -23.26 13.04
N GLY A 200 -7.29 -22.88 11.89
CA GLY A 200 -7.77 -21.74 11.09
C GLY A 200 -7.39 -20.37 11.64
N LYS A 201 -6.39 -20.28 12.52
CA LYS A 201 -5.90 -19.00 13.01
C LYS A 201 -5.09 -18.28 11.93
N LEU A 202 -5.28 -16.96 11.84
CA LEU A 202 -4.45 -16.08 11.02
C LEU A 202 -3.05 -15.96 11.62
N ILE A 203 -2.03 -16.14 10.79
CA ILE A 203 -0.64 -15.92 11.22
C ILE A 203 -0.28 -14.46 11.08
N VAL A 204 0.10 -13.83 12.19
CA VAL A 204 0.62 -12.47 12.24
C VAL A 204 2.12 -12.51 12.46
N LYS A 205 2.87 -12.03 11.47
CA LYS A 205 4.33 -12.02 11.48
C LYS A 205 4.86 -10.63 11.15
N ASP A 206 6.17 -10.41 11.30
CA ASP A 206 6.80 -9.16 10.90
C ASP A 206 8.01 -9.39 9.99
N ALA A 207 8.38 -8.33 9.27
CA ALA A 207 9.59 -8.30 8.47
C ALA A 207 10.20 -6.90 8.49
N ILE A 208 11.54 -6.85 8.58
CA ILE A 208 12.28 -5.60 8.41
C ILE A 208 12.15 -5.15 6.95
N ALA A 209 11.93 -3.86 6.71
CA ALA A 209 11.54 -3.32 5.41
C ALA A 209 12.47 -3.72 4.25
N ASP A 210 13.77 -3.69 4.44
CA ASP A 210 14.76 -4.11 3.41
C ASP A 210 14.66 -5.61 3.09
N ILE A 211 14.42 -6.45 4.09
CA ILE A 211 14.18 -7.90 3.90
C ILE A 211 12.83 -8.12 3.24
N ALA A 212 11.79 -7.39 3.63
CA ALA A 212 10.48 -7.47 2.99
C ALA A 212 10.57 -7.15 1.48
N LEU A 213 11.26 -6.06 1.10
CA LEU A 213 11.48 -5.71 -0.31
C LEU A 213 12.18 -6.82 -1.11
N GLN A 214 13.13 -7.53 -0.50
CA GLN A 214 13.78 -8.68 -1.13
C GLN A 214 12.84 -9.89 -1.22
N GLN A 215 12.12 -10.19 -0.14
CA GLN A 215 11.33 -11.41 -0.04
C GLN A 215 10.05 -11.37 -0.87
N VAL A 216 9.39 -10.24 -1.01
CA VAL A 216 8.24 -10.10 -1.91
C VAL A 216 8.61 -10.32 -3.39
N LEU A 217 9.90 -10.18 -3.74
CA LEU A 217 10.42 -10.51 -5.07
C LEU A 217 10.80 -11.99 -5.20
N THR A 218 11.44 -12.56 -4.17
CA THR A 218 12.04 -13.91 -4.23
C THR A 218 11.12 -15.01 -3.74
N ARG A 219 10.14 -14.68 -2.88
CA ARG A 219 9.20 -15.60 -2.24
C ARG A 219 7.82 -14.94 -2.06
N PRO A 220 7.20 -14.41 -3.14
CA PRO A 220 5.95 -13.65 -3.06
C PRO A 220 4.81 -14.43 -2.40
N GLU A 221 4.76 -15.75 -2.58
CA GLU A 221 3.74 -16.63 -2.03
C GLU A 221 3.72 -16.72 -0.48
N GLU A 222 4.76 -16.22 0.18
CA GLU A 222 4.79 -16.15 1.65
C GLU A 222 4.06 -14.91 2.20
N PHE A 223 3.66 -13.99 1.35
CA PHE A 223 3.00 -12.74 1.72
C PHE A 223 1.57 -12.72 1.19
N ASP A 224 0.62 -12.34 2.06
CA ASP A 224 -0.80 -12.25 1.69
C ASP A 224 -1.31 -10.83 1.95
N VAL A 225 -1.44 -10.42 3.21
CA VAL A 225 -1.73 -9.03 3.58
C VAL A 225 -0.52 -8.42 4.27
N ILE A 226 -0.22 -7.17 3.94
CA ILE A 226 0.89 -6.41 4.52
C ILE A 226 0.33 -5.14 5.16
N ALA A 227 0.65 -4.90 6.44
CA ALA A 227 0.41 -3.63 7.09
C ALA A 227 1.74 -2.91 7.35
N THR A 228 1.82 -1.63 7.00
CA THR A 228 3.07 -0.87 7.11
C THR A 228 2.82 0.63 7.22
N LEU A 229 3.84 1.38 7.66
CA LEU A 229 3.82 2.82 7.72
C LEU A 229 3.81 3.46 6.33
N ASN A 230 3.51 4.75 6.29
CA ASN A 230 3.18 5.48 5.08
C ASN A 230 4.27 5.41 4.01
N LEU A 231 5.51 5.75 4.33
CA LEU A 231 6.62 5.74 3.37
C LEU A 231 6.96 4.33 2.89
N ASN A 232 7.08 3.37 3.81
CA ASN A 232 7.36 1.98 3.45
C ASN A 232 6.28 1.42 2.53
N GLY A 233 5.00 1.75 2.80
CA GLY A 233 3.85 1.33 1.99
C GLY A 233 3.86 1.94 0.59
N ASP A 234 4.32 3.18 0.46
CA ASP A 234 4.48 3.85 -0.83
C ASP A 234 5.49 3.12 -1.71
N TYR A 235 6.69 2.93 -1.21
CA TYR A 235 7.75 2.24 -1.95
C TYR A 235 7.38 0.79 -2.28
N LEU A 236 6.85 0.06 -1.31
CA LEU A 236 6.54 -1.36 -1.47
C LEU A 236 5.42 -1.59 -2.48
N SER A 237 4.37 -0.77 -2.47
CA SER A 237 3.25 -0.92 -3.40
C SER A 237 3.64 -0.66 -4.85
N ASP A 238 4.50 0.33 -5.11
CA ASP A 238 4.97 0.62 -6.45
C ASP A 238 5.96 -0.45 -6.96
N ALA A 239 6.81 -0.97 -6.07
CA ALA A 239 7.69 -2.08 -6.39
C ALA A 239 6.91 -3.37 -6.72
N LEU A 240 5.82 -3.65 -6.01
CA LEU A 240 4.94 -4.78 -6.30
C LEU A 240 4.11 -4.57 -7.57
N ALA A 241 3.61 -3.35 -7.81
CA ALA A 241 2.92 -3.03 -9.06
C ALA A 241 3.80 -3.30 -10.28
N ALA A 242 5.10 -2.97 -10.19
CA ALA A 242 6.06 -3.26 -11.26
C ALA A 242 6.19 -4.77 -11.55
N GLN A 243 6.08 -5.61 -10.52
CA GLN A 243 6.16 -7.08 -10.68
C GLN A 243 4.96 -7.68 -11.41
N VAL A 244 3.81 -7.04 -11.40
CA VAL A 244 2.58 -7.52 -12.06
C VAL A 244 2.27 -6.81 -13.37
N GLY A 245 3.16 -5.96 -13.86
CA GLY A 245 3.03 -5.29 -15.17
C GLY A 245 2.96 -3.77 -15.12
N GLY A 246 3.10 -3.17 -13.94
CA GLY A 246 3.25 -1.74 -13.77
C GLY A 246 2.04 -1.00 -13.20
N ILE A 247 2.25 0.27 -12.94
CA ILE A 247 1.27 1.14 -12.27
C ILE A 247 0.01 1.43 -13.09
N GLY A 248 0.01 1.13 -14.39
CA GLY A 248 -1.17 1.30 -15.27
C GLY A 248 -2.37 0.41 -14.91
N ILE A 249 -2.15 -0.62 -14.09
CA ILE A 249 -3.19 -1.53 -13.56
C ILE A 249 -3.13 -1.64 -12.04
N ALA A 250 -2.48 -0.71 -11.34
CA ALA A 250 -2.41 -0.68 -9.88
C ALA A 250 -3.50 0.24 -9.32
N PRO A 251 -4.55 -0.32 -8.69
CA PRO A 251 -5.60 0.49 -8.08
C PRO A 251 -5.25 0.93 -6.67
N GLY A 252 -6.00 1.91 -6.15
CA GLY A 252 -5.88 2.36 -4.77
C GLY A 252 -7.18 2.87 -4.18
N GLY A 253 -7.34 2.67 -2.88
CA GLY A 253 -8.43 3.22 -2.10
C GLY A 253 -7.90 3.86 -0.81
N ASN A 254 -8.35 5.08 -0.51
CA ASN A 254 -8.05 5.75 0.75
C ASN A 254 -9.33 5.72 1.59
N ILE A 255 -9.29 5.07 2.74
CA ILE A 255 -10.49 4.65 3.47
C ILE A 255 -10.39 5.03 4.96
N ASN A 256 -11.49 5.54 5.48
CA ASN A 256 -11.77 5.62 6.91
C ASN A 256 -12.88 4.61 7.23
N TYR A 257 -12.51 3.45 7.74
CA TYR A 257 -13.46 2.38 8.08
C TYR A 257 -14.38 2.70 9.25
N LEU A 258 -14.06 3.74 10.06
CA LEU A 258 -14.89 4.15 11.18
C LEU A 258 -16.06 5.05 10.74
N THR A 259 -15.81 5.93 9.78
CA THR A 259 -16.80 6.89 9.28
C THR A 259 -17.43 6.49 7.95
N GLY A 260 -16.87 5.51 7.26
CA GLY A 260 -17.31 5.08 5.93
C GLY A 260 -16.86 5.99 4.79
N HIS A 261 -16.04 7.03 5.05
CA HIS A 261 -15.47 7.85 3.98
C HIS A 261 -14.42 7.07 3.20
N ALA A 262 -14.53 7.09 1.87
CA ALA A 262 -13.57 6.44 1.00
C ALA A 262 -13.38 7.22 -0.31
N ILE A 263 -12.13 7.34 -0.74
CA ILE A 263 -11.77 7.91 -2.05
C ILE A 263 -10.92 6.89 -2.79
N PHE A 264 -11.44 6.41 -3.93
CA PHE A 264 -10.74 5.49 -4.82
C PHE A 264 -10.03 6.28 -5.92
N GLU A 265 -8.80 5.90 -6.23
CA GLU A 265 -7.97 6.62 -7.19
C GLU A 265 -6.90 5.73 -7.84
N ALA A 266 -6.53 6.07 -9.08
CA ALA A 266 -5.36 5.49 -9.70
C ALA A 266 -4.09 5.84 -8.91
N THR A 267 -3.15 4.91 -8.79
CA THR A 267 -1.91 5.12 -8.03
C THR A 267 -0.83 5.86 -8.81
N HIS A 268 -0.95 5.93 -10.15
CA HIS A 268 -0.02 6.67 -11.01
C HIS A 268 -0.27 8.19 -11.00
N GLY A 269 0.70 8.96 -11.50
CA GLY A 269 0.61 10.41 -11.67
C GLY A 269 -0.25 10.82 -12.89
N THR A 270 -0.38 12.14 -13.10
CA THR A 270 -1.23 12.75 -14.16
C THR A 270 -0.69 12.57 -15.58
N ALA A 271 0.57 12.21 -15.76
CA ALA A 271 1.22 12.03 -17.07
C ALA A 271 0.90 13.16 -18.10
N PRO A 272 1.17 14.43 -17.80
CA PRO A 272 0.68 15.57 -18.58
C PRO A 272 1.11 15.53 -20.07
N LYS A 273 2.22 14.88 -20.38
CA LYS A 273 2.69 14.70 -21.78
C LYS A 273 1.76 13.88 -22.65
N TYR A 274 0.82 13.15 -22.05
CA TYR A 274 -0.17 12.34 -22.78
C TYR A 274 -1.57 12.96 -22.74
N ALA A 275 -1.72 14.18 -22.20
CA ALA A 275 -3.01 14.85 -22.13
C ALA A 275 -3.64 14.98 -23.53
N ASN A 276 -4.94 14.69 -23.64
CA ASN A 276 -5.71 14.73 -24.87
C ASN A 276 -5.26 13.81 -26.03
N LEU A 277 -4.35 12.85 -25.77
CA LEU A 277 -3.89 11.92 -26.80
C LEU A 277 -4.67 10.59 -26.84
N ASP A 278 -5.63 10.39 -25.93
CA ASP A 278 -6.40 9.13 -25.81
C ASP A 278 -5.50 7.89 -25.78
N LYS A 279 -4.40 7.95 -25.02
CA LYS A 279 -3.30 6.97 -25.12
C LYS A 279 -3.02 6.18 -23.85
N VAL A 280 -3.20 6.78 -22.66
CA VAL A 280 -2.82 6.15 -21.40
C VAL A 280 -3.69 4.93 -21.09
N ASN A 281 -3.14 3.97 -20.32
CA ASN A 281 -3.86 2.82 -19.84
C ASN A 281 -4.89 3.25 -18.76
N PRO A 282 -6.19 3.01 -18.94
CA PRO A 282 -7.22 3.36 -17.96
C PRO A 282 -7.39 2.32 -16.85
N GLY A 283 -6.65 1.21 -16.91
CA GLY A 283 -6.83 0.04 -16.04
C GLY A 283 -6.77 0.37 -14.56
N SER A 284 -5.82 1.23 -14.15
CA SER A 284 -5.68 1.60 -12.74
C SER A 284 -6.93 2.30 -12.19
N VAL A 285 -7.51 3.26 -12.90
CA VAL A 285 -8.74 3.94 -12.47
C VAL A 285 -9.97 3.03 -12.55
N ILE A 286 -10.04 2.15 -13.56
CA ILE A 286 -11.13 1.17 -13.71
C ILE A 286 -11.10 0.17 -12.55
N LEU A 287 -9.93 -0.37 -12.20
CA LEU A 287 -9.77 -1.26 -11.05
C LEU A 287 -9.97 -0.54 -9.71
N SER A 288 -9.70 0.77 -9.63
CA SER A 288 -10.10 1.56 -8.46
C SER A 288 -11.61 1.68 -8.34
N GLY A 289 -12.33 1.73 -9.46
CA GLY A 289 -13.80 1.63 -9.51
C GLY A 289 -14.31 0.24 -9.09
N GLU A 290 -13.60 -0.82 -9.45
CA GLU A 290 -13.86 -2.18 -8.96
C GLU A 290 -13.77 -2.25 -7.44
N MET A 291 -12.68 -1.72 -6.85
CA MET A 291 -12.53 -1.64 -5.39
C MET A 291 -13.66 -0.84 -4.73
N MET A 292 -14.07 0.27 -5.36
CA MET A 292 -15.19 1.08 -4.90
C MET A 292 -16.49 0.27 -4.84
N PHE A 293 -16.78 -0.51 -5.86
CA PHE A 293 -17.97 -1.35 -5.89
C PHE A 293 -17.93 -2.45 -4.82
N ARG A 294 -16.80 -3.10 -4.60
CA ARG A 294 -16.63 -4.05 -3.48
C ARG A 294 -16.85 -3.37 -2.13
N PHE A 295 -16.29 -2.19 -1.93
CA PHE A 295 -16.47 -1.42 -0.70
C PHE A 295 -17.95 -1.09 -0.44
N MET A 296 -18.72 -0.83 -1.49
CA MET A 296 -20.18 -0.60 -1.42
C MET A 296 -21.00 -1.88 -1.35
N GLY A 297 -20.39 -3.07 -1.42
CA GLY A 297 -21.08 -4.36 -1.43
C GLY A 297 -21.66 -4.79 -2.80
N TRP A 298 -21.28 -4.13 -3.88
CA TRP A 298 -21.73 -4.43 -5.24
C TRP A 298 -20.77 -5.42 -5.91
N ASN A 299 -20.67 -6.61 -5.32
CA ASN A 299 -19.68 -7.61 -5.69
C ASN A 299 -19.84 -8.12 -7.12
N GLU A 300 -21.06 -8.32 -7.59
CA GLU A 300 -21.35 -8.78 -8.96
C GLU A 300 -20.85 -7.78 -10.00
N ALA A 301 -21.01 -6.47 -9.75
CA ALA A 301 -20.51 -5.43 -10.63
C ALA A 301 -18.97 -5.40 -10.64
N ALA A 302 -18.35 -5.59 -9.47
CA ALA A 302 -16.89 -5.68 -9.34
C ALA A 302 -16.34 -6.91 -10.09
N ASP A 303 -17.00 -8.07 -9.98
CA ASP A 303 -16.59 -9.30 -10.67
C ASP A 303 -16.68 -9.16 -12.20
N LEU A 304 -17.68 -8.44 -12.72
CA LEU A 304 -17.75 -8.11 -14.15
C LEU A 304 -16.58 -7.28 -14.63
N ILE A 305 -16.10 -6.32 -13.83
CA ILE A 305 -14.91 -5.52 -14.18
C ILE A 305 -13.67 -6.41 -14.26
N ILE A 306 -13.47 -7.31 -13.30
CA ILE A 306 -12.34 -8.25 -13.32
C ILE A 306 -12.41 -9.15 -14.54
N LYS A 307 -13.59 -9.73 -14.84
CA LYS A 307 -13.82 -10.56 -16.03
C LYS A 307 -13.50 -9.79 -17.32
N GLY A 308 -13.99 -8.55 -17.40
CA GLY A 308 -13.73 -7.67 -18.54
C GLY A 308 -12.24 -7.35 -18.73
N MET A 309 -11.52 -7.07 -17.64
CA MET A 309 -10.07 -6.83 -17.67
C MET A 309 -9.30 -8.06 -18.16
N ASP A 310 -9.58 -9.25 -17.62
CA ASP A 310 -8.95 -10.50 -18.04
C ASP A 310 -9.20 -10.78 -19.53
N GLY A 311 -10.44 -10.62 -20.00
CA GLY A 311 -10.80 -10.81 -21.40
C GLY A 311 -10.15 -9.81 -22.35
N ALA A 312 -10.14 -8.53 -21.98
CA ALA A 312 -9.55 -7.47 -22.77
C ALA A 312 -8.04 -7.66 -22.92
N ILE A 313 -7.32 -7.98 -21.85
CA ILE A 313 -5.89 -8.28 -21.86
C ILE A 313 -5.62 -9.55 -22.68
N GLY A 314 -6.41 -10.61 -22.46
CA GLY A 314 -6.29 -11.87 -23.19
C GLY A 314 -6.52 -11.74 -24.69
N SER A 315 -7.35 -10.79 -25.15
CA SER A 315 -7.57 -10.48 -26.57
C SER A 315 -6.37 -9.85 -27.25
N LYS A 316 -5.33 -9.41 -26.49
CA LYS A 316 -4.14 -8.69 -26.97
C LYS A 316 -4.44 -7.36 -27.70
N LYS A 317 -5.63 -6.82 -27.56
CA LYS A 317 -6.01 -5.47 -27.96
C LYS A 317 -5.86 -4.56 -26.75
N VAL A 318 -4.70 -3.95 -26.60
CA VAL A 318 -4.26 -3.29 -25.36
C VAL A 318 -3.65 -1.92 -25.63
N THR A 319 -3.50 -1.12 -24.60
CA THR A 319 -2.87 0.20 -24.68
C THR A 319 -1.37 0.11 -24.97
N TYR A 320 -0.77 1.24 -25.35
CA TYR A 320 0.61 1.36 -25.83
C TYR A 320 1.66 0.74 -24.89
N ASP A 321 1.45 0.83 -23.59
CA ASP A 321 2.35 0.29 -22.56
C ASP A 321 2.43 -1.24 -22.63
N PHE A 322 1.29 -1.91 -22.58
CA PHE A 322 1.22 -3.37 -22.72
C PHE A 322 1.59 -3.83 -24.13
N ALA A 323 1.11 -3.14 -25.18
CA ALA A 323 1.42 -3.51 -26.56
C ALA A 323 2.93 -3.48 -26.82
N ARG A 324 3.63 -2.46 -26.32
CA ARG A 324 5.08 -2.35 -26.43
C ARG A 324 5.79 -3.53 -25.76
N LEU A 325 5.43 -3.81 -24.50
CA LEU A 325 6.07 -4.88 -23.71
C LEU A 325 5.76 -6.27 -24.30
N MET A 326 4.51 -6.55 -24.66
CA MET A 326 4.10 -7.82 -25.28
C MET A 326 4.86 -8.07 -26.59
N LYS A 327 5.05 -7.03 -27.43
CA LYS A 327 5.84 -7.13 -28.67
C LYS A 327 7.32 -7.38 -28.40
N GLN A 328 7.89 -6.76 -27.36
CA GLN A 328 9.28 -6.99 -26.94
C GLN A 328 9.51 -8.44 -26.48
N GLU A 329 8.52 -9.06 -25.86
CA GLU A 329 8.54 -10.48 -25.46
C GLU A 329 8.20 -11.45 -26.61
N GLY A 330 7.97 -10.94 -27.82
CA GLY A 330 7.70 -11.77 -29.01
C GLY A 330 6.26 -12.27 -29.14
N ALA A 331 5.31 -11.68 -28.41
CA ALA A 331 3.91 -12.06 -28.51
C ALA A 331 3.34 -11.74 -29.91
N ALA A 332 2.72 -12.73 -30.55
CA ALA A 332 2.05 -12.55 -31.84
C ALA A 332 0.67 -11.89 -31.70
N ASN A 333 0.21 -11.21 -32.77
CA ASN A 333 -1.13 -10.63 -32.91
C ASN A 333 -1.47 -9.56 -31.86
N VAL A 334 -0.47 -8.82 -31.40
CA VAL A 334 -0.68 -7.70 -30.45
C VAL A 334 -1.10 -6.45 -31.22
N GLN A 335 -2.26 -5.92 -30.88
CA GLN A 335 -2.81 -4.69 -31.42
C GLN A 335 -2.76 -3.58 -30.35
N GLU A 336 -2.05 -2.48 -30.67
CA GLU A 336 -2.12 -1.24 -29.89
C GLU A 336 -3.42 -0.51 -30.19
N ILE A 337 -4.20 -0.20 -29.15
CA ILE A 337 -5.46 0.54 -29.23
C ILE A 337 -5.45 1.74 -28.30
N LYS A 338 -6.36 2.67 -28.50
CA LYS A 338 -6.52 3.88 -27.70
C LYS A 338 -7.06 3.58 -26.30
N CYS A 339 -6.90 4.53 -25.37
CA CYS A 339 -7.47 4.47 -24.02
C CYS A 339 -8.99 4.20 -24.05
N SER A 340 -9.73 4.97 -24.84
CA SER A 340 -11.19 4.82 -24.98
C SER A 340 -11.59 3.50 -25.61
N GLU A 341 -10.82 3.00 -26.58
CA GLU A 341 -11.05 1.70 -27.23
C GLU A 341 -10.77 0.54 -26.24
N PHE A 342 -9.73 0.67 -25.40
CA PHE A 342 -9.45 -0.34 -24.38
C PHE A 342 -10.55 -0.39 -23.32
N GLY A 343 -11.08 0.77 -22.89
CA GLY A 343 -12.25 0.82 -22.02
C GLY A 343 -13.47 0.09 -22.63
N ARG A 344 -13.73 0.29 -23.93
CA ARG A 344 -14.80 -0.44 -24.64
C ARG A 344 -14.51 -1.94 -24.73
N ASN A 345 -13.27 -2.32 -25.06
CA ASN A 345 -12.84 -3.71 -25.10
C ASN A 345 -13.07 -4.42 -23.75
N ILE A 346 -12.86 -3.74 -22.62
CA ILE A 346 -13.18 -4.27 -21.29
C ILE A 346 -14.70 -4.52 -21.16
N ILE A 347 -15.54 -3.55 -21.56
CA ILE A 347 -17.00 -3.71 -21.50
C ILE A 347 -17.48 -4.87 -22.36
N ASP A 348 -16.94 -5.03 -23.56
CA ASP A 348 -17.31 -6.10 -24.48
C ASP A 348 -17.01 -7.51 -23.91
N HIS A 349 -16.08 -7.62 -22.95
CA HIS A 349 -15.72 -8.88 -22.28
C HIS A 349 -16.42 -9.08 -20.91
N MET A 350 -17.29 -8.17 -20.48
CA MET A 350 -18.08 -8.33 -19.25
C MET A 350 -19.25 -9.32 -19.42
N GLN A 351 -19.61 -9.65 -20.64
CA GLN A 351 -20.76 -10.52 -20.97
C GLN A 351 -20.51 -12.00 -20.64
#